data_ab2070252004a680bd0653f6dbc72c95
#
_entry.id   ab2070252004a680bd0653f6dbc72c95
#
_cell.length_a   1.000
_cell.length_b   1.000
_cell.length_c   1.000
_cell.angle_alpha   90.00
_cell.angle_beta   90.00
_cell.angle_gamma   90.00
#
_symmetry.space_group_name_H-M   'P 1'
#
loop_
_entity.id
_entity.type
_entity.pdbx_description
1 polymer ?
#
loop_
_entity_poly.entity_id
_entity_poly.type
_entity_poly.pdbx_seq_one_letter_code
_entity_poly.pdbx_strand_id
1 'polypeptide(L)'
;MLDLNERSVGPALSSISDSQFTPFRVQTATIPLQFHPQFRLPRMPSNRGGVRCSPSPHWHYPFQTGRVALDGTKIKANASKHKAMSYDRMSQQEEAIREQVKELMARAAAADAEEDTLFGKDKHGDELPEKLQRRETRLARIREAQRVVEERAREKAKAEGKPEDEAKPEAKAQYNFTDPESRIMKSNEGFVQAYNGQIAVEPEFQLIVGQLVTQAGNDKEQVQAMVQAVEEQSGQFPAELLADAGYCSDSNLEYLESEAEAEKQIDAYVATGRQKHSETPADGPRGPLPKGATRTDRMRKKLQTKAGAAVYARRKAIVEPVFGQIKQARGFRRFSLRGLIKVQGEWALVCLTHNILKMYRMCYA
;
A
#
# COMPACT_ATOMS: atom_id res chain seq x y z
N MET A 1 4.83 -77.18 18.87
CA MET A 1 3.58 -77.40 19.68
C MET A 1 3.11 -76.03 20.17
N LEU A 2 1.94 -75.56 19.64
CA LEU A 2 1.09 -74.47 20.10
C LEU A 2 1.74 -73.09 20.11
N ASP A 3 1.56 -72.19 19.18
CA ASP A 3 0.36 -71.51 18.62
C ASP A 3 -0.41 -70.73 19.66
N LEU A 4 -0.49 -69.38 19.49
CA LEU A 4 -1.54 -68.46 19.86
C LEU A 4 -1.06 -67.02 19.62
N ASN A 5 -1.31 -66.44 18.45
CA ASN A 5 -2.41 -65.49 18.23
C ASN A 5 -2.27 -64.15 18.93
N GLU A 6 -1.67 -63.17 18.29
CA GLU A 6 -1.73 -61.77 18.65
C GLU A 6 -2.55 -60.95 17.67
N ARG A 7 -3.63 -60.39 18.17
CA ARG A 7 -4.42 -59.35 17.53
C ARG A 7 -3.78 -57.98 17.74
N SER A 8 -3.26 -57.39 16.72
CA SER A 8 -2.86 -56.01 16.70
C SER A 8 -4.01 -55.14 16.20
N VAL A 9 -4.47 -54.23 17.02
CA VAL A 9 -5.41 -53.14 16.65
C VAL A 9 -4.58 -51.88 16.59
N GLY A 10 -4.25 -51.41 15.41
CA GLY A 10 -3.69 -50.09 15.18
C GLY A 10 -4.74 -49.14 14.67
N PRO A 11 -4.87 -47.93 15.16
CA PRO A 11 -5.73 -46.95 14.55
C PRO A 11 -5.04 -46.35 13.30
N ALA A 12 -5.77 -46.42 12.20
CA ALA A 12 -5.43 -45.75 10.97
C ALA A 12 -5.46 -44.22 11.15
N LEU A 13 -4.32 -43.56 10.97
CA LEU A 13 -4.24 -42.13 10.71
C LEU A 13 -4.53 -41.92 9.23
N SER A 14 -5.75 -41.49 8.96
CA SER A 14 -6.16 -41.02 7.64
C SER A 14 -5.39 -39.79 7.25
N SER A 15 -4.71 -39.88 6.13
CA SER A 15 -4.11 -38.79 5.37
C SER A 15 -5.16 -37.71 5.06
N ILE A 16 -5.07 -36.56 5.70
CA ILE A 16 -5.78 -35.34 5.29
C ILE A 16 -4.93 -34.75 4.16
N SER A 17 -5.47 -34.85 2.95
CA SER A 17 -4.90 -34.26 1.75
C SER A 17 -4.87 -32.73 1.87
N ASP A 18 -3.68 -32.15 1.76
CA ASP A 18 -3.42 -30.74 1.53
C ASP A 18 -3.92 -30.32 0.13
N SER A 19 -5.20 -30.08 0.02
CA SER A 19 -5.74 -29.42 -1.17
C SER A 19 -7.02 -28.69 -0.78
N GLN A 20 -6.89 -27.46 -0.31
CA GLN A 20 -7.89 -26.37 -0.43
C GLN A 20 -7.48 -25.13 0.38
N PHE A 21 -6.26 -24.63 0.21
CA PHE A 21 -6.00 -23.19 0.42
C PHE A 21 -6.02 -22.51 -0.94
N THR A 22 -7.22 -22.24 -1.45
CA THR A 22 -7.39 -21.19 -2.43
C THR A 22 -7.07 -19.87 -1.74
N PRO A 23 -6.17 -19.04 -2.28
CA PRO A 23 -5.98 -17.70 -1.75
C PRO A 23 -7.33 -16.99 -1.85
N PHE A 24 -7.85 -16.53 -0.73
CA PHE A 24 -9.00 -15.66 -0.67
C PHE A 24 -8.64 -14.43 -1.49
N ARG A 25 -9.06 -14.44 -2.76
CA ARG A 25 -9.12 -13.24 -3.59
C ARG A 25 -10.14 -12.37 -2.88
N VAL A 26 -9.64 -11.41 -2.08
CA VAL A 26 -10.48 -10.34 -1.56
C VAL A 26 -11.00 -9.62 -2.80
N GLN A 27 -12.16 -10.05 -3.27
CA GLN A 27 -12.95 -9.21 -4.12
C GLN A 27 -13.16 -7.95 -3.29
N THR A 28 -12.43 -6.90 -3.63
CA THR A 28 -12.83 -5.56 -3.26
C THR A 28 -14.27 -5.46 -3.70
N ALA A 29 -15.17 -5.56 -2.73
CA ALA A 29 -16.57 -5.34 -3.00
C ALA A 29 -16.66 -3.89 -3.49
N THR A 30 -16.59 -3.74 -4.79
CA THR A 30 -17.08 -2.56 -5.48
C THR A 30 -18.54 -2.57 -5.14
N ILE A 31 -18.91 -1.83 -4.09
CA ILE A 31 -20.32 -1.53 -3.86
C ILE A 31 -20.66 -0.60 -5.02
N PRO A 32 -21.29 -1.09 -6.09
CA PRO A 32 -21.90 -0.20 -7.02
C PRO A 32 -22.92 0.53 -6.18
N LEU A 33 -22.81 1.84 -6.04
CA LEU A 33 -23.85 2.70 -5.49
C LEU A 33 -25.06 2.64 -6.44
N GLN A 34 -25.68 1.46 -6.52
CA GLN A 34 -27.02 1.31 -7.03
C GLN A 34 -27.93 1.91 -5.96
N PHE A 35 -28.18 3.20 -6.08
CA PHE A 35 -29.27 3.82 -5.34
C PHE A 35 -30.56 3.09 -5.72
N HIS A 36 -31.05 2.28 -4.80
CA HIS A 36 -32.33 1.61 -4.93
C HIS A 36 -33.40 2.68 -5.11
N PRO A 37 -34.30 2.60 -6.12
CA PRO A 37 -35.28 3.64 -6.45
C PRO A 37 -36.30 3.97 -5.36
N GLN A 38 -36.21 3.37 -4.19
CA GLN A 38 -37.14 3.58 -3.05
C GLN A 38 -36.67 4.65 -2.04
N PHE A 39 -35.47 5.24 -2.17
CA PHE A 39 -35.09 6.38 -1.34
C PHE A 39 -35.78 7.64 -1.85
N ARG A 40 -37.03 7.88 -1.41
CA ARG A 40 -37.67 9.19 -1.52
C ARG A 40 -36.96 10.13 -0.54
N LEU A 41 -36.15 11.03 -1.07
CA LEU A 41 -35.67 12.19 -0.30
C LEU A 41 -36.87 12.99 0.20
N PRO A 42 -36.87 13.49 1.44
CA PRO A 42 -37.93 14.34 1.94
C PRO A 42 -38.05 15.59 1.04
N ARG A 43 -39.29 15.96 0.70
CA ARG A 43 -39.59 17.18 -0.04
C ARG A 43 -39.12 18.38 0.75
N MET A 44 -38.08 19.06 0.27
CA MET A 44 -37.68 20.37 0.80
C MET A 44 -38.67 21.44 0.36
N PRO A 45 -38.92 22.47 1.21
CA PRO A 45 -39.83 23.55 0.87
C PRO A 45 -39.30 24.33 -0.36
N SER A 46 -40.21 24.64 -1.27
CA SER A 46 -39.95 25.40 -2.48
C SER A 46 -39.48 26.82 -2.15
N ASN A 47 -38.19 27.09 -2.30
CA ASN A 47 -37.72 28.47 -2.32
C ASN A 47 -37.68 28.96 -3.79
N ARG A 48 -38.32 30.11 -4.02
CA ARG A 48 -38.53 30.71 -5.35
C ARG A 48 -37.23 31.30 -5.87
N GLY A 49 -36.65 30.70 -6.88
CA GLY A 49 -35.49 31.22 -7.60
C GLY A 49 -34.99 30.16 -8.60
N GLY A 50 -35.57 30.18 -9.83
CA GLY A 50 -35.52 29.06 -10.72
C GLY A 50 -34.17 28.75 -11.34
N VAL A 51 -33.60 27.63 -10.95
CA VAL A 51 -32.89 26.74 -11.88
C VAL A 51 -33.63 25.41 -11.79
N ARG A 52 -34.38 25.12 -12.84
CA ARG A 52 -35.05 23.82 -12.97
C ARG A 52 -34.00 22.77 -13.32
N CYS A 53 -33.46 22.10 -12.30
CA CYS A 53 -32.88 20.79 -12.48
C CYS A 53 -34.05 19.80 -12.67
N SER A 54 -34.45 19.53 -13.90
CA SER A 54 -35.31 18.40 -14.19
C SER A 54 -34.51 17.12 -13.91
N PRO A 55 -34.98 16.21 -13.04
CA PRO A 55 -34.36 14.91 -12.89
C PRO A 55 -34.67 14.11 -14.14
N SER A 56 -33.76 14.09 -15.12
CA SER A 56 -33.84 13.10 -16.18
C SER A 56 -33.54 11.73 -15.55
N PRO A 57 -34.32 10.67 -15.88
CA PRO A 57 -34.19 9.36 -15.24
C PRO A 57 -32.97 8.55 -15.70
N HIS A 58 -32.07 9.15 -16.43
CA HIS A 58 -30.81 8.55 -16.84
C HIS A 58 -29.67 9.30 -16.15
N TRP A 59 -29.39 8.94 -14.88
CA TRP A 59 -28.09 9.19 -14.28
C TRP A 59 -27.06 8.30 -14.98
N HIS A 60 -26.83 8.55 -16.26
CA HIS A 60 -25.54 8.23 -16.81
C HIS A 60 -24.59 9.16 -16.09
N TYR A 61 -23.66 8.60 -15.35
CA TYR A 61 -22.50 9.34 -14.88
C TYR A 61 -21.90 10.02 -16.11
N PRO A 62 -21.98 11.36 -16.27
CA PRO A 62 -21.38 12.02 -17.41
C PRO A 62 -19.88 12.15 -17.25
N PHE A 63 -19.29 11.32 -16.39
CA PHE A 63 -17.86 11.25 -16.24
C PHE A 63 -17.29 10.42 -17.36
N GLN A 64 -17.12 11.05 -18.51
CA GLN A 64 -16.06 10.60 -19.39
C GLN A 64 -14.78 10.75 -18.57
N THR A 65 -14.14 9.66 -18.22
CA THR A 65 -12.79 9.65 -17.65
C THR A 65 -11.81 10.09 -18.74
N GLY A 66 -12.08 11.32 -19.30
CA GLY A 66 -11.28 11.88 -20.36
C GLY A 66 -9.85 12.08 -19.88
N ARG A 67 -9.67 12.86 -18.83
CA ARG A 67 -8.36 13.19 -18.26
C ARG A 67 -8.34 12.86 -16.79
N VAL A 68 -7.25 12.26 -16.31
CA VAL A 68 -6.99 12.06 -14.87
C VAL A 68 -5.59 12.54 -14.52
N ALA A 69 -5.43 13.05 -13.28
CA ALA A 69 -4.14 13.37 -12.72
C ALA A 69 -3.84 12.40 -11.57
N LEU A 70 -2.68 11.74 -11.64
CA LEU A 70 -2.18 10.87 -10.58
C LEU A 70 -1.29 11.64 -9.63
N ASP A 71 -1.39 11.31 -8.34
CA ASP A 71 -0.44 11.74 -7.33
C ASP A 71 -0.48 10.83 -6.11
N GLY A 72 0.65 10.76 -5.41
CA GLY A 72 0.84 9.97 -4.22
C GLY A 72 1.19 10.82 -3.00
N THR A 73 0.78 10.35 -1.83
CA THR A 73 1.07 11.08 -0.61
C THR A 73 1.39 10.14 0.55
N LYS A 74 2.42 10.48 1.31
CA LYS A 74 2.80 9.73 2.51
C LYS A 74 1.87 10.14 3.66
N ILE A 75 1.14 9.15 4.22
CA ILE A 75 0.25 9.31 5.36
C ILE A 75 0.81 8.49 6.50
N LYS A 76 0.96 9.10 7.69
CA LYS A 76 1.55 8.44 8.86
C LYS A 76 0.73 7.21 9.24
N ALA A 77 1.42 6.10 9.50
CA ALA A 77 0.82 4.90 10.08
C ALA A 77 0.49 5.12 11.57
N ASN A 78 -0.41 4.31 12.10
CA ASN A 78 -0.67 4.25 13.55
C ASN A 78 0.42 3.47 14.28
N ALA A 79 1.68 3.84 14.04
CA ALA A 79 2.86 3.22 14.60
C ALA A 79 3.98 4.23 14.79
N SER A 80 4.80 4.03 15.81
CA SER A 80 5.98 4.86 16.05
C SER A 80 7.19 4.30 15.32
N LYS A 81 8.00 5.16 14.70
CA LYS A 81 9.30 4.77 14.14
C LYS A 81 10.26 4.17 15.19
N HIS A 82 10.11 4.53 16.46
CA HIS A 82 10.92 3.98 17.56
C HIS A 82 10.58 2.53 17.91
N LYS A 83 9.47 1.99 17.40
CA LYS A 83 9.11 0.58 17.49
C LYS A 83 9.57 -0.23 16.27
N ALA A 84 10.27 0.41 15.33
CA ALA A 84 10.92 -0.28 14.23
C ALA A 84 12.34 -0.71 14.60
N MET A 85 12.74 -1.88 14.11
CA MET A 85 14.08 -2.44 14.32
C MET A 85 14.63 -2.91 12.97
N SER A 86 15.92 -2.66 12.69
CA SER A 86 16.59 -3.18 11.50
C SER A 86 16.94 -4.66 11.69
N TYR A 87 17.08 -5.38 10.58
CA TYR A 87 17.41 -6.80 10.55
C TYR A 87 18.73 -7.10 11.29
N ASP A 88 19.76 -6.31 11.03
CA ASP A 88 21.04 -6.44 11.71
C ASP A 88 20.90 -6.28 13.23
N ARG A 89 20.18 -5.26 13.68
CA ARG A 89 19.91 -5.06 15.11
C ARG A 89 19.05 -6.18 15.72
N MET A 90 18.13 -6.77 14.94
CA MET A 90 17.36 -7.93 15.39
C MET A 90 18.28 -9.13 15.64
N SER A 91 19.21 -9.41 14.72
CA SER A 91 20.17 -10.50 14.84
C SER A 91 21.08 -10.33 16.05
N GLN A 92 21.63 -9.13 16.27
CA GLN A 92 22.44 -8.81 17.45
C GLN A 92 21.65 -8.98 18.76
N GLN A 93 20.39 -8.53 18.79
CA GLN A 93 19.55 -8.67 19.97
C GLN A 93 19.11 -10.12 20.22
N GLU A 94 18.87 -10.89 19.17
CA GLU A 94 18.56 -12.32 19.30
C GLU A 94 19.70 -13.04 20.01
N GLU A 95 20.94 -12.84 19.53
CA GLU A 95 22.12 -13.47 20.12
C GLU A 95 22.32 -13.04 21.59
N ALA A 96 22.23 -11.75 21.87
CA ALA A 96 22.36 -11.22 23.24
C ALA A 96 21.29 -11.76 24.20
N ILE A 97 20.02 -11.89 23.72
CA ILE A 97 18.96 -12.46 24.58
C ILE A 97 19.14 -13.95 24.73
N ARG A 98 19.60 -14.68 23.73
CA ARG A 98 19.88 -16.11 23.79
C ARG A 98 20.93 -16.41 24.85
N GLU A 99 22.03 -15.65 24.90
CA GLU A 99 23.04 -15.78 25.91
C GLU A 99 22.50 -15.44 27.33
N GLN A 100 21.68 -14.41 27.47
CA GLN A 100 21.03 -14.08 28.73
C GLN A 100 20.09 -15.19 29.23
N VAL A 101 19.33 -15.82 28.30
CA VAL A 101 18.44 -16.94 28.61
C VAL A 101 19.26 -18.13 29.09
N LYS A 102 20.34 -18.46 28.37
CA LYS A 102 21.25 -19.54 28.72
C LYS A 102 21.91 -19.34 30.11
N GLU A 103 22.35 -18.11 30.39
CA GLU A 103 22.93 -17.75 31.68
C GLU A 103 21.90 -17.85 32.82
N LEU A 104 20.65 -17.42 32.58
CA LEU A 104 19.59 -17.56 33.58
C LEU A 104 19.23 -19.03 33.85
N MET A 105 19.14 -19.84 32.78
CA MET A 105 18.90 -21.29 32.93
C MET A 105 20.03 -21.99 33.71
N ALA A 106 21.28 -21.63 33.41
CA ALA A 106 22.42 -22.18 34.15
C ALA A 106 22.40 -21.80 35.65
N ARG A 107 22.00 -20.56 35.94
CA ARG A 107 21.83 -20.13 37.35
C ARG A 107 20.67 -20.82 38.06
N ALA A 108 19.55 -21.02 37.35
CA ALA A 108 18.41 -21.76 37.89
C ALA A 108 18.80 -23.22 38.18
N ALA A 109 19.42 -23.89 37.20
CA ALA A 109 19.90 -25.27 37.40
C ALA A 109 20.94 -25.42 38.54
N ALA A 110 21.81 -24.42 38.76
CA ALA A 110 22.74 -24.40 39.89
C ALA A 110 22.01 -24.21 41.23
N ALA A 111 20.99 -23.35 41.29
CA ALA A 111 20.16 -23.16 42.47
C ALA A 111 19.33 -24.42 42.81
N ASP A 112 18.71 -25.03 41.77
CA ASP A 112 17.97 -26.29 41.93
C ASP A 112 18.90 -27.42 42.44
N ALA A 113 20.14 -27.51 41.95
CA ALA A 113 21.11 -28.48 42.41
C ALA A 113 21.57 -28.24 43.89
N GLU A 114 21.65 -26.99 44.35
CA GLU A 114 21.87 -26.64 45.73
C GLU A 114 20.66 -26.96 46.61
N GLU A 115 19.45 -26.70 46.16
CA GLU A 115 18.21 -27.02 46.87
C GLU A 115 17.98 -28.52 46.96
N ASP A 116 18.26 -29.30 45.90
CA ASP A 116 18.20 -30.76 45.90
C ASP A 116 19.14 -31.39 46.91
N THR A 117 20.28 -30.77 47.13
CA THR A 117 21.26 -31.25 48.18
C THR A 117 20.79 -30.92 49.59
N LEU A 118 19.98 -29.86 49.76
CA LEU A 118 19.51 -29.42 51.09
C LEU A 118 18.14 -29.98 51.47
N PHE A 119 17.22 -30.21 50.54
CA PHE A 119 15.80 -30.49 50.80
C PHE A 119 15.25 -31.78 50.16
N GLY A 120 16.04 -32.49 49.32
CA GLY A 120 15.61 -33.71 48.58
C GLY A 120 14.84 -33.44 47.28
N LYS A 121 14.86 -34.42 46.36
CA LYS A 121 14.51 -34.29 44.94
C LYS A 121 13.01 -34.07 44.56
N ASP A 122 12.11 -33.87 45.51
CA ASP A 122 10.65 -33.91 45.24
C ASP A 122 9.91 -32.56 45.28
N LYS A 123 10.61 -31.44 45.25
CA LYS A 123 9.96 -30.10 45.20
C LYS A 123 10.50 -29.28 44.03
N HIS A 124 9.98 -29.58 42.83
CA HIS A 124 10.22 -28.73 41.67
C HIS A 124 9.15 -27.60 41.61
N GLY A 125 9.60 -26.37 41.65
CA GLY A 125 8.80 -25.22 41.29
C GLY A 125 8.69 -25.15 39.77
N ASP A 126 7.58 -25.61 39.21
CA ASP A 126 7.31 -25.66 37.75
C ASP A 126 7.15 -24.29 37.07
N GLU A 127 7.35 -23.20 37.79
CA GLU A 127 7.17 -21.86 37.23
C GLU A 127 8.52 -21.27 36.79
N LEU A 128 8.67 -21.11 35.49
CA LEU A 128 9.76 -20.30 34.92
C LEU A 128 9.77 -18.90 35.54
N PRO A 129 10.90 -18.44 36.09
CA PRO A 129 10.99 -17.08 36.64
C PRO A 129 10.43 -16.04 35.63
N GLU A 130 9.61 -15.12 36.11
CA GLU A 130 8.94 -14.11 35.26
C GLU A 130 9.93 -13.37 34.33
N LYS A 131 11.16 -13.20 34.78
CA LYS A 131 12.24 -12.59 33.98
C LYS A 131 12.63 -13.44 32.76
N LEU A 132 12.63 -14.77 32.88
CA LEU A 132 12.95 -15.69 31.80
C LEU A 132 11.81 -15.71 30.78
N GLN A 133 10.58 -15.85 31.23
CA GLN A 133 9.39 -15.83 30.40
C GLN A 133 9.30 -14.53 29.57
N ARG A 134 9.60 -13.38 30.15
CA ARG A 134 9.64 -12.11 29.42
C ARG A 134 10.72 -12.08 28.34
N ARG A 135 11.89 -12.69 28.57
CA ARG A 135 12.98 -12.77 27.59
C ARG A 135 12.63 -13.74 26.46
N GLU A 136 12.07 -14.88 26.76
CA GLU A 136 11.63 -15.85 25.77
C GLU A 136 10.52 -15.28 24.87
N THR A 137 9.54 -14.61 25.46
CA THR A 137 8.49 -13.91 24.68
C THR A 137 9.10 -12.85 23.75
N ARG A 138 10.10 -12.12 24.21
CA ARG A 138 10.79 -11.12 23.40
C ARG A 138 11.61 -11.76 22.27
N LEU A 139 12.29 -12.86 22.57
CA LEU A 139 13.06 -13.64 21.60
C LEU A 139 12.15 -14.20 20.50
N ALA A 140 11.02 -14.79 20.87
CA ALA A 140 10.03 -15.29 19.92
C ALA A 140 9.51 -14.19 18.97
N ARG A 141 9.23 -13.00 19.51
CA ARG A 141 8.80 -11.85 18.69
C ARG A 141 9.90 -11.37 17.74
N ILE A 142 11.16 -11.38 18.15
CA ILE A 142 12.29 -10.98 17.29
C ILE A 142 12.45 -12.00 16.16
N ARG A 143 12.41 -13.29 16.45
CA ARG A 143 12.50 -14.37 15.45
C ARG A 143 11.37 -14.30 14.43
N GLU A 144 10.15 -14.06 14.90
CA GLU A 144 9.02 -13.87 13.99
C GLU A 144 9.21 -12.65 13.09
N ALA A 145 9.71 -11.54 13.63
CA ALA A 145 10.03 -10.35 12.84
C ALA A 145 11.12 -10.61 11.79
N GLN A 146 12.17 -11.36 12.13
CA GLN A 146 13.22 -11.76 11.20
C GLN A 146 12.66 -12.62 10.07
N ARG A 147 11.86 -13.66 10.41
CA ARG A 147 11.21 -14.53 9.43
C ARG A 147 10.39 -13.74 8.42
N VAL A 148 9.58 -12.78 8.88
CA VAL A 148 8.78 -11.91 7.99
C VAL A 148 9.66 -11.04 7.10
N VAL A 149 10.79 -10.53 7.60
CA VAL A 149 11.72 -9.72 6.80
C VAL A 149 12.43 -10.59 5.75
N GLU A 150 12.80 -11.80 6.09
CA GLU A 150 13.39 -12.79 5.17
C GLU A 150 12.41 -13.22 4.09
N GLU A 151 11.16 -13.48 4.43
CA GLU A 151 10.10 -13.81 3.48
C GLU A 151 9.89 -12.69 2.46
N ARG A 152 9.85 -11.44 2.90
CA ARG A 152 9.78 -10.27 2.00
C ARG A 152 10.99 -10.16 1.08
N ALA A 153 12.18 -10.51 1.58
CA ALA A 153 13.38 -10.50 0.74
C ALA A 153 13.30 -11.57 -0.36
N ARG A 154 12.78 -12.76 -0.04
CA ARG A 154 12.54 -13.85 -1.01
C ARG A 154 11.47 -13.46 -2.04
N GLU A 155 10.34 -12.90 -1.60
CA GLU A 155 9.30 -12.42 -2.51
C GLU A 155 9.83 -11.35 -3.48
N LYS A 156 10.63 -10.42 -2.98
CA LYS A 156 11.28 -9.40 -3.81
C LYS A 156 12.25 -10.02 -4.82
N ALA A 157 13.10 -10.96 -4.40
CA ALA A 157 14.03 -11.66 -5.29
C ALA A 157 13.28 -12.43 -6.38
N LYS A 158 12.19 -13.10 -6.03
CA LYS A 158 11.32 -13.81 -6.97
C LYS A 158 10.72 -12.86 -8.01
N ALA A 159 10.23 -11.68 -7.58
CA ALA A 159 9.70 -10.66 -8.48
C ALA A 159 10.79 -10.09 -9.42
N GLU A 160 12.05 -10.03 -8.95
CA GLU A 160 13.21 -9.60 -9.73
C GLU A 160 13.84 -10.72 -10.58
N GLY A 161 13.28 -11.94 -10.55
CA GLY A 161 13.82 -13.12 -11.28
C GLY A 161 15.17 -13.64 -10.74
N LYS A 162 15.51 -13.33 -9.48
CA LYS A 162 16.71 -13.80 -8.80
C LYS A 162 16.46 -15.12 -8.06
N PRO A 163 17.49 -15.97 -7.86
CA PRO A 163 17.36 -17.20 -7.09
C PRO A 163 16.92 -16.90 -5.64
N GLU A 164 15.94 -17.63 -5.15
CA GLU A 164 15.40 -17.44 -3.79
C GLU A 164 16.44 -17.75 -2.69
N ASP A 165 17.35 -18.68 -2.96
CA ASP A 165 18.39 -19.11 -2.02
C ASP A 165 19.46 -18.03 -1.73
N GLU A 166 19.62 -17.05 -2.62
CA GLU A 166 20.52 -15.93 -2.45
C GLU A 166 19.85 -14.69 -1.86
N ALA A 167 18.54 -14.72 -1.65
CA ALA A 167 17.74 -13.60 -1.18
C ALA A 167 17.94 -13.33 0.32
N LYS A 168 19.07 -12.72 0.68
CA LYS A 168 19.30 -12.25 2.05
C LYS A 168 18.66 -10.87 2.26
N PRO A 169 18.00 -10.64 3.42
CA PRO A 169 17.51 -9.31 3.76
C PRO A 169 18.67 -8.30 3.82
N GLU A 170 18.41 -7.09 3.36
CA GLU A 170 19.34 -5.99 3.59
C GLU A 170 19.50 -5.74 5.10
N ALA A 171 20.72 -5.47 5.58
CA ALA A 171 21.00 -5.16 6.99
C ALA A 171 20.10 -4.03 7.54
N LYS A 172 19.73 -3.08 6.68
CA LYS A 172 18.84 -1.95 6.99
C LYS A 172 17.35 -2.26 6.81
N ALA A 173 16.97 -3.45 6.35
CA ALA A 173 15.57 -3.84 6.23
C ALA A 173 14.90 -3.76 7.62
N GLN A 174 13.70 -3.19 7.69
CA GLN A 174 13.07 -2.85 8.96
C GLN A 174 11.74 -3.55 9.17
N TYR A 175 11.47 -3.85 10.42
CA TYR A 175 10.20 -4.37 10.89
C TYR A 175 9.67 -3.50 12.02
N ASN A 176 8.41 -3.10 11.96
CA ASN A 176 7.75 -2.36 13.03
C ASN A 176 6.88 -3.29 13.86
N PHE A 177 7.17 -3.42 15.15
CA PHE A 177 6.44 -4.32 16.05
C PHE A 177 5.01 -3.88 16.38
N THR A 178 4.64 -2.65 16.03
CA THR A 178 3.28 -2.12 16.24
C THR A 178 2.41 -2.29 14.99
N ASP A 179 2.99 -2.05 13.80
CA ASP A 179 2.35 -2.20 12.52
C ASP A 179 3.36 -2.77 11.51
N PRO A 180 3.43 -4.10 11.39
CA PRO A 180 4.42 -4.79 10.57
C PRO A 180 4.36 -4.43 9.09
N GLU A 181 3.20 -4.05 8.60
CA GLU A 181 2.98 -3.74 7.19
C GLU A 181 3.31 -2.30 6.82
N SER A 182 3.41 -1.40 7.80
CA SER A 182 3.89 -0.03 7.57
C SER A 182 5.38 0.01 7.23
N ARG A 183 5.82 1.07 6.55
CA ARG A 183 7.23 1.26 6.13
C ARG A 183 7.75 2.61 6.57
N ILE A 184 9.06 2.71 6.78
CA ILE A 184 9.71 4.01 6.95
C ILE A 184 9.83 4.67 5.58
N MET A 185 9.22 5.83 5.44
CA MET A 185 9.21 6.62 4.21
C MET A 185 9.73 8.02 4.48
N LYS A 186 10.41 8.60 3.48
CA LYS A 186 10.82 10.01 3.53
C LYS A 186 9.62 10.90 3.24
N SER A 187 9.33 11.81 4.16
CA SER A 187 8.33 12.88 4.02
C SER A 187 9.00 14.25 4.15
N ASN A 188 8.23 15.33 3.98
CA ASN A 188 8.74 16.69 4.19
C ASN A 188 9.16 16.94 5.65
N GLU A 189 8.62 16.18 6.60
CA GLU A 189 8.92 16.24 8.03
C GLU A 189 10.06 15.28 8.43
N GLY A 190 10.76 14.67 7.45
CA GLY A 190 11.80 13.67 7.67
C GLY A 190 11.29 12.23 7.49
N PHE A 191 11.95 11.28 8.13
CA PHE A 191 11.57 9.87 8.05
C PHE A 191 10.44 9.54 9.03
N VAL A 192 9.33 9.00 8.50
CA VAL A 192 8.13 8.64 9.26
C VAL A 192 7.69 7.21 8.93
N GLN A 193 7.09 6.54 9.89
CA GLN A 193 6.37 5.28 9.64
C GLN A 193 5.07 5.62 8.92
N ALA A 194 4.87 5.08 7.72
CA ALA A 194 3.81 5.53 6.82
C ALA A 194 3.37 4.45 5.83
N TYR A 195 2.27 4.75 5.18
CA TYR A 195 1.82 4.16 3.93
C TYR A 195 1.77 5.24 2.84
N ASN A 196 1.82 4.82 1.59
CA ASN A 196 1.72 5.71 0.44
C ASN A 196 0.30 5.63 -0.13
N GLY A 197 -0.52 6.63 0.13
CA GLY A 197 -1.86 6.75 -0.42
C GLY A 197 -1.81 7.40 -1.80
N GLN A 198 -2.36 6.70 -2.80
CA GLN A 198 -2.42 7.12 -4.19
C GLN A 198 -3.84 7.54 -4.54
N ILE A 199 -3.98 8.54 -5.39
CA ILE A 199 -5.27 8.96 -5.97
C ILE A 199 -5.13 9.30 -7.45
N ALA A 200 -6.21 9.04 -8.19
CA ALA A 200 -6.45 9.56 -9.54
C ALA A 200 -7.64 10.53 -9.47
N VAL A 201 -7.46 11.73 -9.96
CA VAL A 201 -8.43 12.82 -9.83
C VAL A 201 -8.83 13.32 -11.21
N GLU A 202 -10.13 13.44 -11.48
CA GLU A 202 -10.63 14.09 -12.67
C GLU A 202 -10.62 15.63 -12.53
N PRO A 203 -10.44 16.40 -13.64
CA PRO A 203 -10.14 17.83 -13.56
C PRO A 203 -11.35 18.74 -13.32
N GLU A 204 -12.56 18.34 -13.67
CA GLU A 204 -13.72 19.22 -13.71
C GLU A 204 -14.27 19.49 -12.30
N PHE A 205 -14.51 18.44 -11.56
CA PHE A 205 -15.11 18.51 -10.23
C PHE A 205 -14.12 18.14 -9.12
N GLN A 206 -12.91 17.69 -9.49
CA GLN A 206 -11.89 17.17 -8.57
C GLN A 206 -12.41 15.96 -7.78
N LEU A 207 -13.15 15.07 -8.43
CA LEU A 207 -13.55 13.79 -7.87
C LEU A 207 -12.41 12.78 -7.96
N ILE A 208 -12.27 11.96 -6.95
CA ILE A 208 -11.32 10.86 -6.92
C ILE A 208 -11.96 9.69 -7.68
N VAL A 209 -11.41 9.35 -8.84
CA VAL A 209 -11.89 8.30 -9.75
C VAL A 209 -11.02 7.02 -9.69
N GLY A 210 -9.99 7.01 -8.88
CA GLY A 210 -9.15 5.85 -8.58
C GLY A 210 -8.38 6.08 -7.30
N GLN A 211 -8.22 5.05 -6.48
CA GLN A 211 -7.47 5.15 -5.23
C GLN A 211 -6.86 3.82 -4.84
N LEU A 212 -5.69 3.84 -4.24
CA LEU A 212 -5.05 2.68 -3.61
C LEU A 212 -4.10 3.10 -2.49
N VAL A 213 -3.69 2.14 -1.67
CA VAL A 213 -2.63 2.30 -0.67
C VAL A 213 -1.54 1.29 -0.94
N THR A 214 -0.29 1.76 -0.94
CA THR A 214 0.87 0.91 -1.13
C THR A 214 1.89 1.07 0.00
N GLN A 215 2.71 0.05 0.17
CA GLN A 215 3.88 0.06 1.06
C GLN A 215 5.13 0.61 0.37
N ALA A 216 5.08 0.87 -0.93
CA ALA A 216 6.21 1.40 -1.69
C ALA A 216 6.49 2.85 -1.31
N GLY A 217 7.75 3.14 -0.99
CA GLY A 217 8.20 4.50 -0.67
C GLY A 217 8.30 5.44 -1.87
N ASN A 218 8.23 4.90 -3.09
CA ASN A 218 8.23 5.63 -4.35
C ASN A 218 7.01 5.25 -5.20
N ASP A 219 6.77 6.00 -6.26
CA ASP A 219 5.59 5.85 -7.11
C ASP A 219 5.91 5.17 -8.45
N LYS A 220 7.17 4.70 -8.66
CA LYS A 220 7.69 4.18 -9.93
C LYS A 220 6.98 2.97 -10.51
N GLU A 221 6.27 2.20 -9.68
CA GLU A 221 5.57 0.98 -10.10
C GLU A 221 4.06 1.09 -9.92
N GLN A 222 3.54 2.31 -9.65
CA GLN A 222 2.14 2.49 -9.25
C GLN A 222 1.22 2.85 -10.42
N VAL A 223 1.73 3.17 -11.62
CA VAL A 223 0.91 3.61 -12.75
C VAL A 223 -0.08 2.54 -13.18
N GLN A 224 0.38 1.30 -13.39
CA GLN A 224 -0.49 0.22 -13.84
C GLN A 224 -1.62 -0.04 -12.83
N ALA A 225 -1.29 -0.17 -11.55
CA ALA A 225 -2.28 -0.40 -10.50
C ALA A 225 -3.28 0.76 -10.38
N MET A 226 -2.83 2.00 -10.59
CA MET A 226 -3.70 3.18 -10.57
C MET A 226 -4.62 3.26 -11.80
N VAL A 227 -4.12 2.91 -13.00
CA VAL A 227 -4.94 2.85 -14.21
C VAL A 227 -6.03 1.79 -14.07
N GLN A 228 -5.69 0.61 -13.54
CA GLN A 228 -6.65 -0.45 -13.24
C GLN A 228 -7.68 -0.01 -12.20
N ALA A 229 -7.26 0.69 -11.15
CA ALA A 229 -8.20 1.24 -10.16
C ALA A 229 -9.15 2.28 -10.75
N VAL A 230 -8.70 3.07 -11.73
CA VAL A 230 -9.59 4.01 -12.47
C VAL A 230 -10.59 3.23 -13.31
N GLU A 231 -10.14 2.22 -14.05
CA GLU A 231 -11.00 1.36 -14.86
C GLU A 231 -12.05 0.66 -14.00
N GLU A 232 -11.65 0.03 -12.90
CA GLU A 232 -12.56 -0.66 -11.97
C GLU A 232 -13.64 0.28 -11.40
N GLN A 233 -13.31 1.54 -11.12
CA GLN A 233 -14.24 2.49 -10.52
C GLN A 233 -15.11 3.22 -11.55
N SER A 234 -14.59 3.50 -12.74
CA SER A 234 -15.28 4.28 -13.78
C SER A 234 -15.84 3.45 -14.94
N GLY A 235 -15.40 2.18 -15.04
CA GLY A 235 -15.79 1.28 -16.12
C GLY A 235 -15.07 1.54 -17.45
N GLN A 236 -14.05 2.44 -17.47
CA GLN A 236 -13.29 2.75 -18.68
C GLN A 236 -11.88 3.25 -18.33
N PHE A 237 -10.94 3.06 -19.27
CA PHE A 237 -9.60 3.64 -19.17
C PHE A 237 -9.63 5.16 -19.32
N PRO A 238 -8.71 5.90 -18.67
CA PRO A 238 -8.58 7.33 -18.88
C PRO A 238 -8.01 7.61 -20.29
N ALA A 239 -8.60 8.58 -21.01
CA ALA A 239 -8.07 8.99 -22.30
C ALA A 239 -6.74 9.75 -22.18
N GLU A 240 -6.60 10.58 -21.13
CA GLU A 240 -5.37 11.30 -20.83
C GLU A 240 -4.93 11.07 -19.37
N LEU A 241 -3.64 10.87 -19.15
CA LEU A 241 -3.06 10.64 -17.82
C LEU A 241 -1.93 11.62 -17.52
N LEU A 242 -2.05 12.36 -16.44
CA LEU A 242 -1.03 13.29 -15.95
C LEU A 242 -0.38 12.74 -14.69
N ALA A 243 0.95 12.62 -14.67
CA ALA A 243 1.68 12.15 -13.48
C ALA A 243 2.98 12.93 -13.27
N ASP A 244 3.47 12.98 -12.03
CA ASP A 244 4.73 13.64 -11.74
C ASP A 244 5.96 12.76 -12.07
N ALA A 245 7.15 13.30 -11.83
CA ALA A 245 8.41 12.60 -12.10
C ALA A 245 8.63 11.36 -11.20
N GLY A 246 7.90 11.22 -10.12
CA GLY A 246 7.92 10.05 -9.26
C GLY A 246 7.41 8.79 -9.96
N TYR A 247 6.53 8.95 -10.95
CA TYR A 247 5.96 7.87 -11.76
C TYR A 247 6.76 7.55 -13.02
N CYS A 248 7.81 8.33 -13.33
CA CYS A 248 8.60 8.11 -14.54
C CYS A 248 9.54 6.90 -14.35
N SER A 249 9.22 5.81 -15.01
CA SER A 249 10.06 4.63 -15.18
C SER A 249 9.87 4.06 -16.58
N ASP A 250 10.84 3.33 -17.10
CA ASP A 250 10.72 2.73 -18.44
C ASP A 250 9.56 1.73 -18.49
N SER A 251 9.33 0.95 -17.44
CA SER A 251 8.20 0.02 -17.32
C SER A 251 6.84 0.72 -17.35
N ASN A 252 6.68 1.84 -16.63
CA ASN A 252 5.46 2.62 -16.66
C ASN A 252 5.20 3.25 -18.02
N LEU A 253 6.25 3.79 -18.66
CA LEU A 253 6.12 4.36 -20.00
C LEU A 253 5.82 3.28 -21.03
N GLU A 254 6.41 2.10 -20.90
CA GLU A 254 6.10 0.95 -21.75
C GLU A 254 4.63 0.52 -21.60
N TYR A 255 4.16 0.38 -20.37
CA TYR A 255 2.77 0.05 -20.08
C TYR A 255 1.78 1.07 -20.68
N LEU A 256 2.10 2.37 -20.57
CA LEU A 256 1.26 3.45 -21.10
C LEU A 256 1.29 3.55 -22.64
N GLU A 257 2.42 3.16 -23.28
CA GLU A 257 2.57 3.15 -24.73
C GLU A 257 2.11 1.82 -25.36
N SER A 258 1.84 0.77 -24.55
CA SER A 258 1.49 -0.55 -25.08
C SER A 258 0.08 -0.53 -25.70
N GLU A 259 0.00 -0.92 -26.95
CA GLU A 259 -1.24 -1.12 -27.71
C GLU A 259 -1.85 -2.51 -27.48
N ALA A 260 -1.35 -3.27 -26.47
CA ALA A 260 -1.70 -4.67 -26.25
C ALA A 260 -3.20 -4.90 -25.98
N GLU A 261 -3.88 -3.87 -25.49
CA GLU A 261 -5.33 -3.84 -25.31
C GLU A 261 -5.90 -2.78 -26.28
N ALA A 262 -6.63 -3.19 -27.31
CA ALA A 262 -7.18 -2.30 -28.35
C ALA A 262 -8.06 -1.15 -27.80
N GLU A 263 -8.57 -1.31 -26.56
CA GLU A 263 -9.39 -0.32 -25.87
C GLU A 263 -8.58 0.68 -25.03
N LYS A 264 -7.27 0.41 -24.84
CA LYS A 264 -6.38 1.20 -24.00
C LYS A 264 -5.54 2.15 -24.84
N GLN A 265 -6.10 3.29 -25.22
CA GLN A 265 -5.36 4.41 -25.79
C GLN A 265 -5.21 5.52 -24.74
N ILE A 266 -4.14 5.48 -23.95
CA ILE A 266 -3.89 6.49 -22.92
C ILE A 266 -2.87 7.50 -23.42
N ASP A 267 -3.28 8.75 -23.62
CA ASP A 267 -2.38 9.86 -23.94
C ASP A 267 -1.70 10.38 -22.67
N ALA A 268 -0.52 9.83 -22.36
CA ALA A 268 0.18 10.08 -21.10
C ALA A 268 1.08 11.33 -21.15
N TYR A 269 1.12 12.05 -20.04
CA TYR A 269 1.97 13.22 -19.77
C TYR A 269 2.66 13.02 -18.42
N VAL A 270 3.81 12.36 -18.42
CA VAL A 270 4.59 12.02 -17.21
C VAL A 270 5.87 12.85 -17.19
N ALA A 271 6.09 13.65 -16.14
CA ALA A 271 7.32 14.43 -16.02
C ALA A 271 8.56 13.51 -15.96
N THR A 272 9.58 13.84 -16.74
CA THR A 272 10.82 13.03 -16.87
C THR A 272 11.97 13.49 -16.00
N GLY A 273 11.73 14.40 -15.05
CA GLY A 273 12.73 14.95 -14.13
C GLY A 273 12.22 16.20 -13.42
N ARG A 274 13.01 16.75 -12.50
CA ARG A 274 12.73 18.04 -11.88
C ARG A 274 12.89 19.14 -12.89
N GLN A 275 11.80 19.76 -13.32
CA GLN A 275 11.86 21.02 -14.03
C GLN A 275 12.18 22.15 -13.04
N LYS A 276 13.22 22.91 -13.31
CA LYS A 276 13.48 24.14 -12.57
C LYS A 276 12.43 25.17 -12.96
N HIS A 277 11.90 25.90 -11.98
CA HIS A 277 10.90 26.95 -12.22
C HIS A 277 11.35 28.06 -13.20
N SER A 278 12.67 28.16 -13.48
CA SER A 278 13.26 29.12 -14.38
C SER A 278 13.41 28.64 -15.83
N GLU A 279 13.15 27.35 -16.12
CA GLU A 279 13.20 26.82 -17.47
C GLU A 279 11.85 27.05 -18.15
N THR A 280 11.76 28.06 -18.96
CA THR A 280 10.58 28.32 -19.82
C THR A 280 10.46 27.22 -20.88
N PRO A 281 9.24 26.72 -21.14
CA PRO A 281 9.02 25.69 -22.16
C PRO A 281 9.42 26.08 -23.60
N ALA A 282 9.78 27.36 -23.81
CA ALA A 282 10.12 27.91 -25.12
C ALA A 282 11.43 27.40 -25.72
N ASP A 283 12.33 26.85 -24.89
CA ASP A 283 13.68 26.44 -25.33
C ASP A 283 13.86 24.91 -25.40
N GLY A 284 12.78 24.16 -25.58
CA GLY A 284 12.87 22.73 -25.84
C GLY A 284 13.70 22.44 -27.10
N PRO A 285 14.40 21.27 -27.15
CA PRO A 285 15.26 20.94 -28.29
C PRO A 285 14.44 20.95 -29.57
N ARG A 286 14.79 21.90 -30.44
CA ARG A 286 14.21 22.05 -31.77
C ARG A 286 14.82 21.00 -32.69
N GLY A 287 13.98 20.17 -33.31
CA GLY A 287 14.45 19.18 -34.28
C GLY A 287 13.82 17.77 -34.05
N PRO A 288 14.05 16.85 -34.98
CA PRO A 288 13.60 15.47 -34.83
C PRO A 288 14.34 14.78 -33.68
N LEU A 289 13.69 13.77 -33.07
CA LEU A 289 14.36 12.92 -32.10
C LEU A 289 15.49 12.14 -32.75
N PRO A 290 16.63 11.90 -32.05
CA PRO A 290 17.71 11.06 -32.59
C PRO A 290 17.21 9.64 -32.84
N LYS A 291 17.82 8.96 -33.82
CA LYS A 291 17.58 7.53 -34.07
C LYS A 291 17.99 6.76 -32.81
N GLY A 292 17.03 6.07 -32.16
CA GLY A 292 17.29 5.35 -30.90
C GLY A 292 16.90 6.12 -29.63
N ALA A 293 16.15 7.23 -29.74
CA ALA A 293 15.60 7.94 -28.59
C ALA A 293 14.80 7.02 -27.66
N THR A 294 15.07 7.11 -26.37
CA THR A 294 14.35 6.33 -25.34
C THR A 294 12.88 6.78 -25.19
N ARG A 295 12.05 5.95 -24.54
CA ARG A 295 10.67 6.35 -24.18
C ARG A 295 10.68 7.64 -23.33
N THR A 296 11.59 7.73 -22.39
CA THR A 296 11.80 8.93 -21.57
C THR A 296 12.12 10.17 -22.41
N ASP A 297 12.94 10.04 -23.47
CA ASP A 297 13.28 11.17 -24.35
C ASP A 297 12.07 11.62 -25.20
N ARG A 298 11.27 10.67 -25.67
CA ARG A 298 10.00 10.95 -26.36
C ARG A 298 9.02 11.70 -25.47
N MET A 299 8.84 11.22 -24.22
CA MET A 299 7.99 11.87 -23.24
C MET A 299 8.49 13.27 -22.87
N ARG A 300 9.80 13.44 -22.67
CA ARG A 300 10.42 14.75 -22.43
C ARG A 300 10.14 15.73 -23.57
N LYS A 301 10.33 15.31 -24.82
CA LYS A 301 10.05 16.13 -25.99
C LYS A 301 8.55 16.48 -26.07
N LYS A 302 7.65 15.53 -25.82
CA LYS A 302 6.21 15.77 -25.79
C LYS A 302 5.84 16.87 -24.79
N LEU A 303 6.39 16.82 -23.56
CA LEU A 303 6.15 17.81 -22.53
C LEU A 303 6.77 19.19 -22.84
N GLN A 304 7.79 19.26 -23.68
CA GLN A 304 8.42 20.51 -24.12
C GLN A 304 7.66 21.20 -25.27
N THR A 305 6.71 20.50 -25.91
CA THR A 305 5.83 21.15 -26.90
C THR A 305 4.89 22.13 -26.20
N LYS A 306 4.48 23.19 -26.89
CA LYS A 306 3.52 24.17 -26.36
C LYS A 306 2.23 23.52 -25.89
N ALA A 307 1.72 22.54 -26.65
CA ALA A 307 0.51 21.78 -26.30
C ALA A 307 0.75 20.89 -25.07
N GLY A 308 1.82 20.08 -25.06
CA GLY A 308 2.13 19.20 -23.94
C GLY A 308 2.41 19.94 -22.63
N ALA A 309 3.12 21.06 -22.70
CA ALA A 309 3.36 21.92 -21.55
C ALA A 309 2.05 22.51 -20.98
N ALA A 310 1.13 22.95 -21.83
CA ALA A 310 -0.15 23.49 -21.43
C ALA A 310 -1.06 22.42 -20.76
N VAL A 311 -1.03 21.20 -21.29
CA VAL A 311 -1.78 20.07 -20.68
C VAL A 311 -1.18 19.71 -19.33
N TYR A 312 0.13 19.52 -19.26
CA TYR A 312 0.82 19.09 -18.03
C TYR A 312 0.73 20.16 -16.91
N ALA A 313 0.76 21.44 -17.25
CA ALA A 313 0.65 22.53 -16.27
C ALA A 313 -0.64 22.43 -15.39
N ARG A 314 -1.70 21.81 -15.90
CA ARG A 314 -2.95 21.61 -15.16
C ARG A 314 -2.86 20.59 -14.04
N ARG A 315 -1.86 19.67 -14.08
CA ARG A 315 -1.75 18.58 -13.10
C ARG A 315 -1.87 19.06 -11.66
N LYS A 316 -1.05 20.04 -11.29
CA LYS A 316 -1.04 20.57 -9.91
C LYS A 316 -2.40 21.12 -9.48
N ALA A 317 -3.04 21.88 -10.35
CA ALA A 317 -4.36 22.47 -10.06
C ALA A 317 -5.46 21.40 -9.88
N ILE A 318 -5.28 20.19 -10.43
CA ILE A 318 -6.22 19.09 -10.28
C ILE A 318 -6.02 18.37 -8.94
N VAL A 319 -4.80 17.95 -8.61
CA VAL A 319 -4.54 16.99 -7.51
C VAL A 319 -4.22 17.69 -6.18
N GLU A 320 -3.42 18.76 -6.21
CA GLU A 320 -2.97 19.43 -4.97
C GLU A 320 -4.13 19.93 -4.09
N PRO A 321 -5.22 20.53 -4.66
CA PRO A 321 -6.35 20.93 -3.84
C PRO A 321 -7.05 19.77 -3.14
N VAL A 322 -7.10 18.59 -3.77
CA VAL A 322 -7.71 17.39 -3.18
C VAL A 322 -6.93 16.95 -1.95
N PHE A 323 -5.60 16.84 -2.06
CA PHE A 323 -4.77 16.56 -0.89
C PHE A 323 -4.82 17.66 0.17
N GLY A 324 -4.92 18.93 -0.25
CA GLY A 324 -5.14 20.05 0.66
C GLY A 324 -6.44 19.89 1.46
N GLN A 325 -7.53 19.52 0.80
CA GLN A 325 -8.81 19.25 1.47
C GLN A 325 -8.73 18.07 2.43
N ILE A 326 -8.10 16.97 2.04
CA ILE A 326 -7.93 15.78 2.88
C ILE A 326 -7.03 16.07 4.08
N LYS A 327 -5.83 16.63 3.85
CA LYS A 327 -4.81 16.78 4.89
C LYS A 327 -4.95 18.04 5.75
N GLN A 328 -5.36 19.17 5.15
CA GLN A 328 -5.45 20.44 5.88
C GLN A 328 -6.86 20.69 6.39
N ALA A 329 -7.86 20.71 5.50
CA ALA A 329 -9.21 21.05 5.90
C ALA A 329 -9.86 19.95 6.77
N ARG A 330 -9.62 18.67 6.47
CA ARG A 330 -10.19 17.52 7.21
C ARG A 330 -9.24 16.94 8.24
N GLY A 331 -7.98 17.37 8.28
CA GLY A 331 -6.99 16.95 9.25
C GLY A 331 -6.50 15.51 9.12
N PHE A 332 -6.80 14.81 8.01
CA PHE A 332 -6.40 13.41 7.83
C PHE A 332 -4.93 13.30 7.46
N ARG A 333 -4.06 13.17 8.47
CA ARG A 333 -2.60 13.08 8.33
C ARG A 333 -2.03 11.76 8.84
N ARG A 334 -2.84 10.94 9.51
CA ARG A 334 -2.47 9.66 10.10
C ARG A 334 -3.63 8.69 9.97
N PHE A 335 -3.32 7.46 9.64
CA PHE A 335 -4.27 6.35 9.74
C PHE A 335 -4.58 6.02 11.19
N SER A 336 -5.81 5.64 11.46
CA SER A 336 -6.27 5.16 12.76
C SER A 336 -6.12 3.64 12.86
N LEU A 337 -6.27 2.95 11.75
CA LEU A 337 -6.17 1.50 11.66
C LEU A 337 -4.72 1.05 11.38
N ARG A 338 -4.46 -0.25 11.55
CA ARG A 338 -3.18 -0.91 11.30
C ARG A 338 -3.37 -2.09 10.38
N GLY A 339 -2.31 -2.39 9.59
CA GLY A 339 -2.34 -3.44 8.59
C GLY A 339 -2.92 -2.95 7.26
N LEU A 340 -2.34 -3.41 6.15
CA LEU A 340 -2.58 -2.86 4.81
C LEU A 340 -4.06 -2.91 4.41
N ILE A 341 -4.73 -4.04 4.63
CA ILE A 341 -6.15 -4.24 4.26
C ILE A 341 -7.05 -3.22 4.98
N LYS A 342 -6.85 -3.03 6.28
CA LYS A 342 -7.66 -2.09 7.07
C LYS A 342 -7.36 -0.64 6.70
N VAL A 343 -6.10 -0.33 6.43
CA VAL A 343 -5.64 0.99 5.98
C VAL A 343 -6.18 1.32 4.58
N GLN A 344 -6.25 0.34 3.67
CA GLN A 344 -6.92 0.49 2.37
C GLN A 344 -8.40 0.83 2.53
N GLY A 345 -9.11 0.13 3.42
CA GLY A 345 -10.52 0.44 3.72
C GLY A 345 -10.71 1.84 4.31
N GLU A 346 -9.83 2.26 5.23
CA GLU A 346 -9.85 3.62 5.79
C GLU A 346 -9.58 4.68 4.71
N TRP A 347 -8.62 4.44 3.81
CA TRP A 347 -8.34 5.34 2.69
C TRP A 347 -9.51 5.44 1.72
N ALA A 348 -10.11 4.31 1.36
CA ALA A 348 -11.31 4.28 0.51
C ALA A 348 -12.45 5.10 1.11
N LEU A 349 -12.68 5.01 2.42
CA LEU A 349 -13.68 5.81 3.12
C LEU A 349 -13.35 7.31 3.10
N VAL A 350 -12.09 7.68 3.25
CA VAL A 350 -11.63 9.08 3.14
C VAL A 350 -11.88 9.62 1.74
N CYS A 351 -11.56 8.87 0.70
CA CYS A 351 -11.80 9.24 -0.70
C CYS A 351 -13.31 9.33 -1.00
N LEU A 352 -14.10 8.35 -0.56
CA LEU A 352 -15.56 8.37 -0.72
C LEU A 352 -16.19 9.60 -0.08
N THR A 353 -15.83 9.93 1.16
CA THR A 353 -16.38 11.10 1.85
C THR A 353 -15.91 12.41 1.24
N HIS A 354 -14.73 12.46 0.58
CA HIS A 354 -14.32 13.58 -0.25
C HIS A 354 -15.28 13.76 -1.44
N ASN A 355 -15.54 12.68 -2.17
CA ASN A 355 -16.42 12.70 -3.34
C ASN A 355 -17.85 13.10 -2.97
N ILE A 356 -18.40 12.54 -1.88
CA ILE A 356 -19.74 12.92 -1.39
C ILE A 356 -19.82 14.44 -1.10
N LEU A 357 -18.81 15.00 -0.43
CA LEU A 357 -18.78 16.44 -0.14
C LEU A 357 -18.69 17.28 -1.43
N LYS A 358 -17.91 16.83 -2.42
CA LYS A 358 -17.83 17.50 -3.72
C LYS A 358 -19.18 17.46 -4.46
N MET A 359 -19.79 16.30 -4.56
CA MET A 359 -21.09 16.11 -5.19
C MET A 359 -22.19 16.96 -4.50
N TYR A 360 -22.20 16.96 -3.17
CA TYR A 360 -23.12 17.80 -2.41
C TYR A 360 -22.98 19.28 -2.79
N ARG A 361 -21.75 19.81 -2.83
CA ARG A 361 -21.51 21.21 -3.21
C ARG A 361 -21.91 21.53 -4.64
N MET A 362 -21.77 20.58 -5.57
CA MET A 362 -22.21 20.75 -6.96
C MET A 362 -23.75 20.84 -7.07
N CYS A 363 -24.46 20.09 -6.23
CA CYS A 363 -25.92 20.06 -6.29
C CYS A 363 -26.59 21.22 -5.53
N TYR A 364 -25.91 21.82 -4.55
CA TYR A 364 -26.53 22.77 -3.60
C TYR A 364 -25.76 24.10 -3.44
N ALA A 365 -24.66 24.32 -4.16
CA ALA A 365 -23.94 25.59 -4.25
C ALA A 365 -24.28 26.35 -5.53
#